data_1314352820b8a01a42148dbf26eb6ba0
#
_entry.id   1314352820b8a01a42148dbf26eb6ba0
#
_cell.length_a   1.000
_cell.length_b   1.000
_cell.length_c   1.000
_cell.angle_alpha   90.00
_cell.angle_beta   90.00
_cell.angle_gamma   90.00
#
_symmetry.space_group_name_H-M   'P 1'
#
loop_
_entity.id
_entity.type
_entity.pdbx_description
1 polymer ?
#
loop_
_entity_poly.entity_id
_entity_poly.type
_entity_poly.pdbx_seq_one_letter_code
_entity_poly.pdbx_strand_id
1 'polypeptide(L)' 'MKSEKYTCPECHAKEGVDILYGYPSEDTLQSWFKKDVELGGCIVGTEKPTHKCFKCGHQW' A
#
# COMPACT_ATOMS: atom_id res chain seq x y z
N MET A 1 2.98 -17.13 4.63
CA MET A 1 2.44 -16.51 3.42
C MET A 1 3.23 -15.30 3.00
N LYS A 2 3.61 -15.23 1.77
CA LYS A 2 4.37 -14.12 1.26
C LYS A 2 3.51 -13.15 0.50
N SER A 3 3.66 -11.88 0.78
CA SER A 3 3.02 -10.85 -0.01
C SER A 3 3.86 -10.54 -1.22
N GLU A 4 3.24 -10.51 -2.38
CA GLU A 4 3.92 -10.10 -3.58
C GLU A 4 3.79 -8.60 -3.75
N LYS A 5 4.91 -7.94 -3.98
CA LYS A 5 4.91 -6.51 -4.19
C LYS A 5 4.77 -6.20 -5.67
N TYR A 6 4.15 -5.08 -5.95
CA TYR A 6 3.90 -4.66 -7.32
C TYR A 6 5.07 -3.84 -7.83
N THR A 7 5.26 -3.86 -9.14
CA THR A 7 6.29 -3.05 -9.77
C THR A 7 5.76 -1.63 -9.93
N CYS A 8 6.50 -0.67 -9.39
CA CYS A 8 6.14 0.73 -9.51
C CYS A 8 6.28 1.19 -10.96
N PRO A 9 5.26 1.87 -11.52
CA PRO A 9 5.36 2.35 -12.89
C PRO A 9 6.27 3.56 -13.06
N GLU A 10 6.68 4.18 -11.96
CA GLU A 10 7.54 5.35 -12.01
C GLU A 10 9.01 4.99 -11.85
N CYS A 11 9.34 4.26 -10.82
CA CYS A 11 10.74 3.93 -10.56
C CYS A 11 11.10 2.48 -10.89
N HIS A 12 10.12 1.69 -11.28
CA HIS A 12 10.29 0.28 -11.66
C HIS A 12 10.81 -0.61 -10.54
N ALA A 13 10.77 -0.13 -9.32
CA ALA A 13 11.17 -0.95 -8.18
C ALA A 13 9.99 -1.81 -7.72
N LYS A 14 10.27 -2.99 -7.25
CA LYS A 14 9.23 -3.87 -6.72
C LYS A 14 8.97 -3.54 -5.25
N GLU A 15 8.56 -2.31 -5.02
CA GLU A 15 8.25 -1.83 -3.68
C GLU A 15 6.79 -1.39 -3.56
N GLY A 16 5.96 -1.76 -4.55
CA GLY A 16 4.56 -1.42 -4.53
C GLY A 16 3.77 -2.36 -3.63
N VAL A 17 2.96 -1.80 -2.75
CA VAL A 17 2.12 -2.57 -1.84
C VAL A 17 0.69 -2.10 -1.96
N ASP A 18 -0.23 -2.92 -1.45
CA ASP A 18 -1.64 -2.55 -1.43
C ASP A 18 -1.89 -1.44 -0.41
N ILE A 19 -2.80 -0.54 -0.76
CA ILE A 19 -3.27 0.48 0.17
C ILE A 19 -4.63 0.04 0.70
N LEU A 20 -4.75 -0.05 2.02
CA LEU A 20 -5.97 -0.45 2.68
C LEU A 20 -6.62 0.77 3.33
N TYR A 21 -7.93 0.89 3.13
CA TYR A 21 -8.71 2.00 3.67
C TYR A 21 -9.65 1.50 4.75
N GLY A 22 -10.00 2.38 5.67
CA GLY A 22 -10.89 2.04 6.76
C GLY A 22 -10.12 1.64 8.02
N TYR A 23 -10.83 1.05 8.97
CA TYR A 23 -10.22 0.62 10.22
C TYR A 23 -9.48 -0.68 10.03
N PRO A 24 -8.20 -0.73 10.30
CA PRO A 24 -7.43 -1.96 10.13
C PRO A 24 -7.74 -2.96 11.25
N SER A 25 -7.77 -4.24 10.89
CA SER A 25 -7.83 -5.30 11.87
C SER A 25 -6.43 -5.56 12.43
N GLU A 26 -6.34 -6.43 13.43
CA GLU A 26 -5.03 -6.78 13.99
C GLU A 26 -4.12 -7.38 12.93
N ASP A 27 -4.68 -8.25 12.08
CA ASP A 27 -3.88 -8.85 11.01
C ASP A 27 -3.40 -7.79 10.03
N THR A 28 -4.23 -6.83 9.72
CA THR A 28 -3.86 -5.74 8.83
C THR A 28 -2.77 -4.88 9.45
N LEU A 29 -2.88 -4.59 10.74
CA LEU A 29 -1.87 -3.83 11.43
C LEU A 29 -0.51 -4.55 11.41
N GLN A 30 -0.52 -5.86 11.57
CA GLN A 30 0.72 -6.62 11.51
C GLN A 30 1.34 -6.56 10.12
N SER A 31 0.53 -6.65 9.09
CA SER A 31 1.02 -6.51 7.72
C SER A 31 1.60 -5.12 7.50
N TRP A 32 0.96 -4.10 8.07
CA TRP A 32 1.46 -2.74 7.95
C TRP A 32 2.82 -2.58 8.64
N PHE A 33 2.96 -3.14 9.83
CA PHE A 33 4.25 -3.11 10.54
C PHE A 33 5.35 -3.79 9.74
N LYS A 34 5.01 -4.83 9.00
CA LYS A 34 5.97 -5.53 8.15
C LYS A 34 6.16 -4.85 6.79
N LYS A 35 5.47 -3.74 6.56
CA LYS A 35 5.51 -3.00 5.30
C LYS A 35 5.02 -3.82 4.11
N ASP A 36 4.08 -4.71 4.37
CA ASP A 36 3.42 -5.47 3.31
C ASP A 36 2.23 -4.70 2.73
N VAL A 37 1.70 -3.75 3.48
CA VAL A 37 0.58 -2.92 3.04
C VAL A 37 0.78 -1.51 3.57
N GLU A 38 0.04 -0.56 2.99
CA GLU A 38 0.01 0.81 3.47
C GLU A 38 -1.40 1.13 3.94
N LEU A 39 -1.50 1.92 4.97
CA LEU A 39 -2.80 2.34 5.47
C LEU A 39 -3.17 3.67 4.85
N GLY A 40 -4.27 3.70 4.11
CA GLY A 40 -4.73 4.90 3.44
C GLY A 40 -5.63 5.78 4.29
N GLY A 41 -6.13 5.22 5.37
CA GLY A 41 -7.02 5.96 6.25
C GLY A 41 -8.38 6.20 5.62
N CYS A 42 -9.02 7.26 6.07
CA CYS A 42 -10.30 7.69 5.52
C CYS A 42 -10.06 8.76 4.47
N ILE A 43 -10.19 8.40 3.22
CA ILE A 43 -10.03 9.37 2.15
C ILE A 43 -11.39 9.70 1.59
N VAL A 44 -11.67 11.01 1.56
CA VAL A 44 -12.89 11.53 0.95
C VAL A 44 -12.48 12.12 -0.38
N GLY A 45 -12.78 11.40 -1.45
CA GLY A 45 -12.41 11.85 -2.77
C GLY A 45 -12.82 10.87 -3.84
N THR A 46 -12.70 11.28 -5.08
CA THR A 46 -13.14 10.47 -6.20
C THR A 46 -12.08 9.48 -6.65
N GLU A 47 -10.82 9.78 -6.37
CA GLU A 47 -9.74 8.91 -6.77
C GLU A 47 -9.00 8.39 -5.57
N LYS A 48 -9.03 7.07 -5.42
CA LYS A 48 -8.32 6.42 -4.33
C LYS A 48 -7.27 5.51 -4.94
N PRO A 49 -6.00 5.80 -4.75
CA PRO A 49 -4.97 4.89 -5.23
C PRO A 49 -5.07 3.57 -4.47
N THR A 50 -4.77 2.49 -5.14
CA THR A 50 -4.83 1.17 -4.54
C THR A 50 -3.46 0.62 -4.22
N HIS A 51 -2.42 1.26 -4.71
CA HIS A 51 -1.05 0.82 -4.53
C HIS A 51 -0.16 2.00 -4.20
N LYS A 52 0.93 1.73 -3.50
CA LYS A 52 1.93 2.73 -3.18
C LYS A 52 3.31 2.11 -3.23
N CYS A 53 4.24 2.84 -3.82
CA CYS A 53 5.64 2.43 -3.84
C CYS A 53 6.36 3.01 -2.63
N PHE A 54 7.03 2.16 -1.88
CA PHE A 54 7.79 2.64 -0.72
C PHE A 54 9.13 3.25 -1.11
N LYS A 55 9.58 3.05 -2.34
CA LYS A 55 10.85 3.58 -2.76
C LYS A 55 10.76 5.04 -3.19
N CYS A 56 9.79 5.36 -4.04
CA CYS A 56 9.64 6.73 -4.54
C CYS A 56 8.41 7.43 -4.02
N GLY A 57 7.53 6.71 -3.34
CA GLY A 57 6.30 7.29 -2.81
C GLY A 57 5.17 7.44 -3.81
N HIS A 58 5.36 6.95 -5.02
CA HIS A 58 4.33 7.04 -6.04
C HIS A 58 3.12 6.19 -5.66
N GLN A 59 1.93 6.70 -5.91
CA GLN A 59 0.67 6.00 -5.66
C GLN A 59 -0.10 5.87 -6.97
N TRP A 60 -0.71 4.70 -7.18
CA TRP A 60 -1.48 4.47 -8.40
C TRP A 60 -2.67 3.55 -8.18
#